data_1dc43015e67fbd50d4d489174c5676ba
#
_entry.id   1dc43015e67fbd50d4d489174c5676ba
#
_cell.length_a   1.000
_cell.length_b   1.000
_cell.length_c   1.000
_cell.angle_alpha   90.00
_cell.angle_beta   90.00
_cell.angle_gamma   90.00
#
_symmetry.space_group_name_H-M   'P 1'
#
loop_
_entity.id
_entity.type
_entity.pdbx_description
1 polymer ?
#
loop_
_entity_poly.entity_id
_entity_poly.type
_entity_poly.pdbx_seq_one_letter_code
_entity_poly.pdbx_strand_id
1 'polypeptide(L)'
;MYVLEVTGSAALFAAFLAAAMVPTILLAPLGGVLADRGNPKAMMVGLDLASGTLTLLATLLVGHGHDLPVLCATLILLSILGAFETPVAQACLPLLLQGESLVRGNAAVNQVSAVSSLAGPFLGSLAYSSLGLQPVLAVSGVCFLLTALLECFLQLPASPHPPTGNAGIWATIKVDLQGCIHLICREQPMLLRLLLLISVLAFFVQGIALVGLPFLVRTVLGLSATHYGILESILAFASIVGSILAGLLTNRLSTERLFLPLLLLGAVLFPVGFAFLLPLGASGRYGVLLAASAILQIAATVFSVFALSLLQGMAPTAMLGKVMAFTVSFSLCAQPLGQILYGALFDTFPFQTAGIFFGSGLCILLLGGYSKGVFLQLSKARNKNP
;
A
#
# COMPACT_ATOMS: atom_id res chain seq x y z
N MET A 1 3.58 -13.27 8.81
CA MET A 1 3.33 -14.71 8.95
C MET A 1 3.72 -15.22 10.34
N TYR A 2 4.98 -15.12 10.75
CA TYR A 2 5.49 -15.58 12.06
C TYR A 2 4.64 -15.10 13.25
N VAL A 3 4.27 -13.81 13.30
CA VAL A 3 3.43 -13.24 14.37
C VAL A 3 2.09 -13.98 14.49
N LEU A 4 1.42 -14.21 13.37
CA LEU A 4 0.14 -14.96 13.36
C LEU A 4 0.32 -16.43 13.74
N GLU A 5 1.43 -17.04 13.35
CA GLU A 5 1.72 -18.44 13.65
C GLU A 5 1.99 -18.66 15.15
N VAL A 6 2.71 -17.74 15.78
CA VAL A 6 3.06 -17.84 17.20
C VAL A 6 1.94 -17.37 18.13
N THR A 7 1.20 -16.33 17.74
CA THR A 7 0.21 -15.70 18.63
C THR A 7 -1.23 -16.05 18.30
N GLY A 8 -1.53 -16.43 17.05
CA GLY A 8 -2.91 -16.61 16.57
C GLY A 8 -3.75 -15.33 16.55
N SER A 9 -3.18 -14.16 16.92
CA SER A 9 -3.89 -12.89 17.11
C SER A 9 -3.81 -12.00 15.89
N ALA A 10 -4.96 -11.72 15.29
CA ALA A 10 -5.09 -10.75 14.20
C ALA A 10 -4.86 -9.31 14.69
N ALA A 11 -5.31 -8.98 15.92
CA ALA A 11 -5.12 -7.65 16.50
C ALA A 11 -3.64 -7.35 16.74
N LEU A 12 -2.87 -8.31 17.27
CA LEU A 12 -1.45 -8.14 17.48
C LEU A 12 -0.71 -7.98 16.14
N PHE A 13 -1.05 -8.81 15.14
CA PHE A 13 -0.50 -8.69 13.80
C PHE A 13 -0.82 -7.33 13.17
N ALA A 14 -2.07 -6.86 13.29
CA ALA A 14 -2.49 -5.54 12.82
C ALA A 14 -1.76 -4.41 13.53
N ALA A 15 -1.53 -4.53 14.86
CA ALA A 15 -0.77 -3.55 15.63
C ALA A 15 0.69 -3.43 15.14
N PHE A 16 1.33 -4.55 14.80
CA PHE A 16 2.68 -4.55 14.20
C PHE A 16 2.70 -3.79 12.87
N LEU A 17 1.76 -4.10 11.97
CA LEU A 17 1.66 -3.42 10.66
C LEU A 17 1.37 -1.93 10.83
N ALA A 18 0.42 -1.57 11.68
CA ALA A 18 0.08 -0.18 11.96
C ALA A 18 1.25 0.59 12.57
N ALA A 19 1.97 0.00 13.54
CA ALA A 19 3.15 0.60 14.16
C ALA A 19 4.27 0.86 13.14
N ALA A 20 4.46 -0.04 12.18
CA ALA A 20 5.42 0.15 11.09
C ALA A 20 5.01 1.28 10.13
N MET A 21 3.71 1.53 9.92
CA MET A 21 3.25 2.60 9.02
C MET A 21 3.37 4.01 9.63
N VAL A 22 3.32 4.15 10.95
CA VAL A 22 3.40 5.46 11.61
C VAL A 22 4.67 6.24 11.26
N PRO A 23 5.89 5.67 11.36
CA PRO A 23 7.11 6.36 10.95
C PRO A 23 7.08 6.77 9.48
N THR A 24 6.64 5.89 8.60
CA THR A 24 6.56 6.17 7.16
C THR A 24 5.67 7.39 6.88
N ILE A 25 4.49 7.46 7.50
CA ILE A 25 3.56 8.59 7.32
C ILE A 25 4.16 9.90 7.84
N LEU A 26 4.79 9.86 9.02
CA LEU A 26 5.32 11.06 9.68
C LEU A 26 6.61 11.56 9.04
N LEU A 27 7.48 10.66 8.56
CA LEU A 27 8.81 10.98 8.10
C LEU A 27 8.92 11.13 6.56
N ALA A 28 7.95 10.63 5.78
CA ALA A 28 7.99 10.74 4.32
C ALA A 28 8.18 12.18 3.81
N PRO A 29 7.54 13.24 4.37
CA PRO A 29 7.79 14.61 3.96
C PRO A 29 9.22 15.08 4.23
N LEU A 30 9.83 14.59 5.32
CA LEU A 30 11.24 14.88 5.66
C LEU A 30 12.20 14.19 4.70
N GLY A 31 11.85 12.96 4.29
CA GLY A 31 12.61 12.17 3.32
C GLY A 31 12.78 12.92 1.98
N GLY A 32 11.71 13.51 1.46
CA GLY A 32 11.77 14.32 0.24
C GLY A 32 12.71 15.52 0.36
N VAL A 33 12.63 16.27 1.46
CA VAL A 33 13.49 17.43 1.69
C VAL A 33 14.96 17.07 1.87
N LEU A 34 15.24 15.95 2.56
CA LEU A 34 16.60 15.44 2.72
C LEU A 34 17.19 14.93 1.40
N ALA A 35 16.36 14.27 0.57
CA ALA A 35 16.77 13.83 -0.77
C ALA A 35 17.20 15.01 -1.66
N ASP A 36 16.51 16.15 -1.56
CA ASP A 36 16.82 17.36 -2.35
C ASP A 36 18.09 18.09 -1.87
N ARG A 37 18.43 17.97 -0.58
CA ARG A 37 19.53 18.73 0.05
C ARG A 37 20.79 17.93 0.30
N GLY A 38 20.68 16.61 0.37
CA GLY A 38 21.77 15.71 0.73
C GLY A 38 22.59 15.23 -0.46
N ASN A 39 23.59 14.40 -0.18
CA ASN A 39 24.25 13.59 -1.19
C ASN A 39 23.43 12.31 -1.37
N PRO A 40 22.69 12.17 -2.49
CA PRO A 40 21.77 11.03 -2.66
C PRO A 40 22.49 9.68 -2.59
N LYS A 41 23.71 9.57 -3.17
CA LYS A 41 24.51 8.34 -3.13
C LYS A 41 24.88 7.96 -1.70
N ALA A 42 25.42 8.90 -0.93
CA ALA A 42 25.81 8.61 0.46
C ALA A 42 24.59 8.25 1.32
N MET A 43 23.44 8.84 1.04
CA MET A 43 22.20 8.52 1.73
C MET A 43 21.71 7.11 1.37
N MET A 44 21.65 6.72 0.09
CA MET A 44 21.25 5.39 -0.33
C MET A 44 22.14 4.32 0.31
N VAL A 45 23.46 4.42 0.09
CA VAL A 45 24.43 3.49 0.68
C VAL A 45 24.30 3.40 2.21
N GLY A 46 24.16 4.55 2.88
CA GLY A 46 24.00 4.61 4.33
C GLY A 46 22.72 3.95 4.83
N LEU A 47 21.61 4.17 4.15
CA LEU A 47 20.31 3.58 4.50
C LEU A 47 20.31 2.06 4.28
N ASP A 48 20.87 1.57 3.17
CA ASP A 48 20.97 0.13 2.89
C ASP A 48 21.94 -0.57 3.82
N LEU A 49 23.09 0.04 4.15
CA LEU A 49 24.00 -0.49 5.18
C LEU A 49 23.32 -0.58 6.54
N ALA A 50 22.57 0.44 6.94
CA ALA A 50 21.82 0.44 8.19
C ALA A 50 20.73 -0.65 8.19
N SER A 51 19.96 -0.77 7.10
CA SER A 51 18.91 -1.78 6.95
C SER A 51 19.49 -3.20 6.97
N GLY A 52 20.58 -3.44 6.26
CA GLY A 52 21.25 -4.73 6.24
C GLY A 52 21.83 -5.10 7.61
N THR A 53 22.53 -4.18 8.27
CA THR A 53 23.08 -4.39 9.61
C THR A 53 21.97 -4.66 10.62
N LEU A 54 20.91 -3.87 10.61
CA LEU A 54 19.75 -4.05 11.49
C LEU A 54 19.10 -5.41 11.31
N THR A 55 18.89 -5.84 10.06
CA THR A 55 18.26 -7.12 9.74
C THR A 55 19.15 -8.30 10.15
N LEU A 56 20.48 -8.21 9.98
CA LEU A 56 21.42 -9.22 10.45
C LEU A 56 21.48 -9.27 11.97
N LEU A 57 21.43 -8.14 12.66
CA LEU A 57 21.34 -8.11 14.13
C LEU A 57 20.05 -8.77 14.60
N ALA A 58 18.92 -8.50 13.94
CA ALA A 58 17.65 -9.16 14.24
C ALA A 58 17.74 -10.68 14.05
N THR A 59 18.45 -11.15 13.02
CA THR A 59 18.72 -12.59 12.80
C THR A 59 19.44 -13.24 13.97
N LEU A 60 20.40 -12.55 14.58
CA LEU A 60 21.13 -13.05 15.75
C LEU A 60 20.30 -13.05 17.03
N LEU A 61 19.35 -12.12 17.15
CA LEU A 61 18.51 -11.96 18.34
C LEU A 61 17.25 -12.85 18.34
N VAL A 62 16.79 -13.26 17.16
CA VAL A 62 15.65 -14.19 17.01
C VAL A 62 16.06 -15.61 17.43
N GLY A 63 15.15 -16.32 18.09
CA GLY A 63 15.38 -17.68 18.62
C GLY A 63 15.78 -17.71 20.09
N HIS A 64 15.88 -16.54 20.77
CA HIS A 64 16.24 -16.44 22.20
C HIS A 64 15.04 -16.14 23.11
N GLY A 65 13.82 -16.37 22.64
CA GLY A 65 12.59 -16.18 23.43
C GLY A 65 12.02 -14.75 23.42
N HIS A 66 12.64 -13.81 22.72
CA HIS A 66 12.16 -12.42 22.58
C HIS A 66 11.87 -12.06 21.14
N ASP A 67 11.40 -13.00 20.33
CA ASP A 67 11.25 -12.85 18.89
C ASP A 67 10.27 -11.74 18.50
N LEU A 68 9.11 -11.66 19.19
CA LEU A 68 8.09 -10.65 18.88
C LEU A 68 8.56 -9.20 19.08
N PRO A 69 9.15 -8.84 20.25
CA PRO A 69 9.75 -7.51 20.44
C PRO A 69 10.86 -7.19 19.44
N VAL A 70 11.73 -8.15 19.14
CA VAL A 70 12.82 -7.98 18.16
C VAL A 70 12.24 -7.69 16.77
N LEU A 71 11.26 -8.47 16.33
CA LEU A 71 10.61 -8.25 15.02
C LEU A 71 9.88 -6.94 14.96
N CYS A 72 9.15 -6.56 16.03
CA CYS A 72 8.45 -5.27 16.08
C CYS A 72 9.43 -4.09 15.97
N ALA A 73 10.50 -4.11 16.76
CA ALA A 73 11.54 -3.09 16.70
C ALA A 73 12.20 -3.02 15.32
N THR A 74 12.53 -4.18 14.75
CA THR A 74 13.11 -4.28 13.40
C THR A 74 12.18 -3.69 12.34
N LEU A 75 10.89 -4.03 12.35
CA LEU A 75 9.91 -3.50 11.42
C LEU A 75 9.77 -1.98 11.52
N ILE A 76 9.69 -1.45 12.73
CA ILE A 76 9.60 0.00 12.96
C ILE A 76 10.85 0.71 12.47
N LEU A 77 12.04 0.19 12.79
CA LEU A 77 13.31 0.79 12.38
C LEU A 77 13.50 0.71 10.86
N LEU A 78 13.17 -0.41 10.22
CA LEU A 78 13.19 -0.53 8.75
C LEU A 78 12.17 0.43 8.10
N SER A 79 11.02 0.65 8.72
CA SER A 79 10.03 1.61 8.21
C SER A 79 10.52 3.06 8.32
N ILE A 80 11.29 3.39 9.36
CA ILE A 80 11.98 4.68 9.48
C ILE A 80 12.98 4.85 8.34
N LEU A 81 13.84 3.85 8.10
CA LEU A 81 14.84 3.90 7.03
C LEU A 81 14.18 3.98 5.64
N GLY A 82 13.15 3.15 5.40
CA GLY A 82 12.39 3.13 4.13
C GLY A 82 11.65 4.44 3.82
N ALA A 83 11.25 5.21 4.84
CA ALA A 83 10.64 6.52 4.65
C ALA A 83 11.59 7.53 3.98
N PHE A 84 12.90 7.34 4.13
CA PHE A 84 13.94 8.16 3.48
C PHE A 84 14.44 7.52 2.17
N GLU A 85 14.53 6.20 2.10
CA GLU A 85 15.07 5.46 0.96
C GLU A 85 14.29 5.72 -0.33
N THR A 86 12.96 5.59 -0.30
CA THR A 86 12.11 5.76 -1.48
C THR A 86 12.27 7.14 -2.16
N PRO A 87 12.16 8.30 -1.45
CA PRO A 87 12.35 9.60 -2.09
C PRO A 87 13.78 9.83 -2.56
N VAL A 88 14.78 9.30 -1.85
CA VAL A 88 16.19 9.43 -2.26
C VAL A 88 16.46 8.64 -3.55
N ALA A 89 15.97 7.40 -3.65
CA ALA A 89 16.08 6.58 -4.85
C ALA A 89 15.40 7.24 -6.07
N GLN A 90 14.22 7.84 -5.88
CA GLN A 90 13.51 8.58 -6.92
C GLN A 90 14.26 9.84 -7.37
N ALA A 91 14.93 10.53 -6.44
CA ALA A 91 15.74 11.72 -6.75
C ALA A 91 17.03 11.38 -7.51
N CYS A 92 17.59 10.16 -7.35
CA CYS A 92 18.79 9.73 -8.05
C CYS A 92 18.59 9.51 -9.54
N LEU A 93 17.43 9.02 -9.96
CA LEU A 93 17.20 8.63 -11.37
C LEU A 93 17.39 9.79 -12.37
N PRO A 94 16.84 11.01 -12.13
CA PRO A 94 17.08 12.18 -13.00
C PRO A 94 18.52 12.68 -13.01
N LEU A 95 19.32 12.37 -12.00
CA LEU A 95 20.74 12.72 -11.95
C LEU A 95 21.59 11.79 -12.82
N LEU A 96 21.14 10.53 -12.99
CA LEU A 96 21.82 9.53 -13.81
C LEU A 96 21.40 9.58 -15.28
N LEU A 97 20.13 9.88 -15.56
CA LEU A 97 19.51 9.75 -16.87
C LEU A 97 18.80 11.05 -17.26
N GLN A 98 18.85 11.41 -18.53
CA GLN A 98 18.21 12.62 -19.07
C GLN A 98 17.41 12.29 -20.35
N GLY A 99 16.44 13.12 -20.69
CA GLY A 99 15.64 13.00 -21.90
C GLY A 99 14.94 11.65 -22.04
N GLU A 100 15.04 11.01 -23.21
CA GLU A 100 14.43 9.71 -23.48
C GLU A 100 14.97 8.57 -22.60
N SER A 101 16.25 8.65 -22.17
CA SER A 101 16.85 7.66 -21.29
C SER A 101 16.22 7.68 -19.91
N LEU A 102 15.78 8.82 -19.40
CA LEU A 102 15.05 8.94 -18.14
C LEU A 102 13.68 8.24 -18.21
N VAL A 103 12.97 8.40 -19.34
CA VAL A 103 11.68 7.72 -19.54
C VAL A 103 11.88 6.20 -19.56
N ARG A 104 12.89 5.70 -20.25
CA ARG A 104 13.25 4.28 -20.29
C ARG A 104 13.69 3.77 -18.91
N GLY A 105 14.45 4.55 -18.16
CA GLY A 105 14.86 4.23 -16.78
C GLY A 105 13.67 4.10 -15.85
N ASN A 106 12.74 5.06 -15.86
CA ASN A 106 11.50 4.98 -15.09
C ASN A 106 10.66 3.75 -15.47
N ALA A 107 10.57 3.45 -16.77
CA ALA A 107 9.87 2.25 -17.24
C ALA A 107 10.52 0.96 -16.71
N ALA A 108 11.85 0.87 -16.71
CA ALA A 108 12.58 -0.27 -16.16
C ALA A 108 12.35 -0.44 -14.64
N VAL A 109 12.42 0.65 -13.87
CA VAL A 109 12.13 0.64 -12.43
C VAL A 109 10.71 0.15 -12.17
N ASN A 110 9.72 0.64 -12.92
CA ASN A 110 8.33 0.20 -12.80
C ASN A 110 8.15 -1.28 -13.16
N GLN A 111 8.84 -1.78 -14.19
CA GLN A 111 8.81 -3.19 -14.56
C GLN A 111 9.40 -4.08 -13.46
N VAL A 112 10.56 -3.71 -12.91
CA VAL A 112 11.19 -4.45 -11.79
C VAL A 112 10.25 -4.45 -10.56
N SER A 113 9.65 -3.32 -10.24
CA SER A 113 8.69 -3.20 -9.14
C SER A 113 7.47 -4.10 -9.35
N ALA A 114 6.92 -4.16 -10.57
CA ALA A 114 5.79 -5.02 -10.90
C ALA A 114 6.15 -6.51 -10.77
N VAL A 115 7.32 -6.92 -11.28
CA VAL A 115 7.81 -8.31 -11.15
C VAL A 115 8.06 -8.66 -9.68
N SER A 116 8.67 -7.74 -8.92
CA SER A 116 8.91 -7.93 -7.47
C SER A 116 7.62 -8.06 -6.68
N SER A 117 6.61 -7.26 -6.99
CA SER A 117 5.29 -7.35 -6.36
C SER A 117 4.56 -8.66 -6.66
N LEU A 118 4.79 -9.24 -7.85
CA LEU A 118 4.21 -10.51 -8.24
C LEU A 118 4.94 -11.71 -7.63
N ALA A 119 6.27 -11.71 -7.73
CA ALA A 119 7.10 -12.84 -7.32
C ALA A 119 7.45 -12.83 -5.83
N GLY A 120 7.60 -11.63 -5.22
CA GLY A 120 8.06 -11.43 -3.86
C GLY A 120 7.24 -12.18 -2.79
N PRO A 121 5.90 -12.05 -2.75
CA PRO A 121 5.08 -12.76 -1.77
C PRO A 121 5.16 -14.27 -1.88
N PHE A 122 5.21 -14.80 -3.11
CA PHE A 122 5.36 -16.23 -3.35
C PHE A 122 6.73 -16.74 -2.91
N LEU A 123 7.81 -16.12 -3.38
CA LEU A 123 9.18 -16.51 -3.03
C LEU A 123 9.45 -16.33 -1.53
N GLY A 124 9.00 -15.22 -0.95
CA GLY A 124 9.14 -14.95 0.47
C GLY A 124 8.40 -15.95 1.36
N SER A 125 7.16 -16.31 0.99
CA SER A 125 6.38 -17.31 1.72
C SER A 125 6.93 -18.73 1.56
N LEU A 126 7.43 -19.07 0.37
CA LEU A 126 8.11 -20.34 0.10
C LEU A 126 9.41 -20.45 0.90
N ALA A 127 10.23 -19.42 0.89
CA ALA A 127 11.47 -19.36 1.67
C ALA A 127 11.17 -19.47 3.18
N TYR A 128 10.15 -18.73 3.67
CA TYR A 128 9.75 -18.81 5.07
C TYR A 128 9.25 -20.22 5.45
N SER A 129 8.43 -20.85 4.62
CA SER A 129 7.87 -22.19 4.92
C SER A 129 8.90 -23.30 4.85
N SER A 130 9.97 -23.16 4.03
CA SER A 130 10.99 -24.17 3.84
C SER A 130 12.21 -23.97 4.75
N LEU A 131 12.62 -22.74 5.01
CA LEU A 131 13.84 -22.40 5.74
C LEU A 131 13.57 -21.85 7.16
N GLY A 132 12.35 -21.35 7.41
CA GLY A 132 11.99 -20.65 8.64
C GLY A 132 12.41 -19.18 8.66
N LEU A 133 12.19 -18.52 9.81
CA LEU A 133 12.34 -17.07 9.96
C LEU A 133 13.80 -16.59 9.88
N GLN A 134 14.70 -17.26 10.64
CA GLN A 134 16.09 -16.83 10.77
C GLN A 134 16.85 -16.78 9.44
N PRO A 135 16.86 -17.85 8.61
CA PRO A 135 17.54 -17.81 7.31
C PRO A 135 16.94 -16.77 6.35
N VAL A 136 15.63 -16.54 6.40
CA VAL A 136 14.98 -15.50 5.57
C VAL A 136 15.45 -14.11 5.96
N LEU A 137 15.55 -13.81 7.27
CA LEU A 137 16.12 -12.55 7.75
C LEU A 137 17.59 -12.40 7.35
N ALA A 138 18.40 -13.50 7.49
CA ALA A 138 19.81 -13.48 7.10
C ALA A 138 19.99 -13.16 5.61
N VAL A 139 19.25 -13.84 4.73
CA VAL A 139 19.27 -13.57 3.28
C VAL A 139 18.85 -12.15 2.98
N SER A 140 17.78 -11.65 3.61
CA SER A 140 17.34 -10.27 3.43
C SER A 140 18.40 -9.25 3.85
N GLY A 141 19.05 -9.46 4.98
CA GLY A 141 20.15 -8.61 5.45
C GLY A 141 21.33 -8.60 4.49
N VAL A 142 21.72 -9.77 3.97
CA VAL A 142 22.77 -9.88 2.95
C VAL A 142 22.38 -9.17 1.66
N CYS A 143 21.12 -9.27 1.22
CA CYS A 143 20.61 -8.56 0.03
C CYS A 143 20.75 -7.04 0.20
N PHE A 144 20.38 -6.46 1.34
CA PHE A 144 20.58 -5.03 1.62
C PHE A 144 22.07 -4.64 1.54
N LEU A 145 22.98 -5.43 2.14
CA LEU A 145 24.42 -5.15 2.07
C LEU A 145 24.96 -5.26 0.65
N LEU A 146 24.47 -6.20 -0.15
CA LEU A 146 24.83 -6.31 -1.56
C LEU A 146 24.31 -5.11 -2.36
N THR A 147 23.11 -4.63 -2.09
CA THR A 147 22.56 -3.41 -2.71
C THR A 147 23.44 -2.21 -2.37
N ALA A 148 23.77 -2.01 -1.09
CA ALA A 148 24.68 -0.95 -0.66
C ALA A 148 26.07 -1.02 -1.36
N LEU A 149 26.59 -2.23 -1.52
CA LEU A 149 27.84 -2.44 -2.25
C LEU A 149 27.72 -2.06 -3.72
N LEU A 150 26.64 -2.44 -4.39
CA LEU A 150 26.36 -2.07 -5.79
C LEU A 150 26.19 -0.56 -5.96
N GLU A 151 25.52 0.10 -5.01
CA GLU A 151 25.34 1.54 -4.99
C GLU A 151 26.65 2.33 -4.84
N CYS A 152 27.66 1.76 -4.17
CA CYS A 152 28.98 2.35 -4.10
C CYS A 152 29.64 2.54 -5.49
N PHE A 153 29.26 1.73 -6.48
CA PHE A 153 29.78 1.86 -7.84
C PHE A 153 29.00 2.88 -8.69
N LEU A 154 27.87 3.40 -8.22
CA LEU A 154 27.12 4.46 -8.94
C LEU A 154 27.97 5.74 -8.98
N GLN A 155 28.14 6.30 -10.17
CA GLN A 155 28.79 7.58 -10.39
C GLN A 155 27.71 8.66 -10.52
N LEU A 156 27.33 9.28 -9.40
CA LEU A 156 26.41 10.41 -9.39
C LEU A 156 27.21 11.69 -9.52
N PRO A 157 26.83 12.63 -10.41
CA PRO A 157 27.41 13.95 -10.44
C PRO A 157 27.12 14.66 -9.10
N ALA A 158 28.06 15.47 -8.64
CA ALA A 158 27.86 16.28 -7.44
C ALA A 158 26.59 17.14 -7.65
N SER A 159 25.70 17.12 -6.66
CA SER A 159 24.42 17.84 -6.74
C SER A 159 24.67 19.33 -7.04
N PRO A 160 24.13 19.89 -8.14
CA PRO A 160 24.43 21.26 -8.53
C PRO A 160 23.63 22.31 -7.75
N HIS A 161 22.79 21.92 -6.81
CA HIS A 161 21.90 22.87 -6.14
C HIS A 161 22.35 23.15 -4.71
N PRO A 162 22.89 24.33 -4.43
CA PRO A 162 22.95 24.82 -3.06
C PRO A 162 21.52 25.01 -2.54
N PRO A 163 21.29 24.82 -1.24
CA PRO A 163 19.95 24.92 -0.65
C PRO A 163 19.39 26.33 -0.92
N THR A 164 18.49 26.44 -1.88
CA THR A 164 17.78 27.71 -2.15
C THR A 164 16.64 27.85 -1.16
N GLY A 165 16.79 28.69 -0.19
CA GLY A 165 15.74 29.21 0.66
C GLY A 165 15.95 28.99 2.16
N ASN A 166 16.08 30.10 2.90
CA ASN A 166 16.10 30.17 4.36
C ASN A 166 14.73 29.90 5.02
N ALA A 167 13.71 29.50 4.28
CA ALA A 167 12.44 29.13 4.88
C ALA A 167 12.59 27.79 5.61
N GLY A 168 12.31 27.77 6.90
CA GLY A 168 12.33 26.55 7.71
C GLY A 168 11.42 25.48 7.07
N ILE A 169 11.92 24.24 6.94
CA ILE A 169 11.22 23.10 6.32
C ILE A 169 9.78 23.00 6.84
N TRP A 170 9.59 23.14 8.15
CA TRP A 170 8.28 23.07 8.80
C TRP A 170 7.34 24.21 8.38
N ALA A 171 7.86 25.41 8.15
CA ALA A 171 7.07 26.55 7.69
C ALA A 171 6.55 26.30 6.26
N THR A 172 7.38 25.77 5.38
CA THR A 172 6.99 25.43 4.00
C THR A 172 5.93 24.32 3.99
N ILE A 173 6.14 23.23 4.74
CA ILE A 173 5.16 22.14 4.85
C ILE A 173 3.84 22.67 5.41
N LYS A 174 3.87 23.52 6.42
CA LYS A 174 2.65 24.10 7.02
C LYS A 174 1.87 24.97 6.03
N VAL A 175 2.55 25.84 5.27
CA VAL A 175 1.91 26.69 4.26
C VAL A 175 1.32 25.86 3.13
N ASP A 176 2.03 24.84 2.64
CA ASP A 176 1.56 23.95 1.59
C ASP A 176 0.37 23.13 2.04
N LEU A 177 0.42 22.60 3.26
CA LEU A 177 -0.69 21.85 3.86
C LEU A 177 -1.93 22.73 4.04
N GLN A 178 -1.78 23.94 4.56
CA GLN A 178 -2.87 24.90 4.73
C GLN A 178 -3.49 25.29 3.37
N GLY A 179 -2.69 25.53 2.34
CA GLY A 179 -3.16 25.81 0.99
C GLY A 179 -3.96 24.65 0.40
N CYS A 180 -3.48 23.42 0.55
CA CYS A 180 -4.22 22.22 0.12
C CYS A 180 -5.54 22.05 0.86
N ILE A 181 -5.53 22.17 2.19
CA ILE A 181 -6.76 22.06 3.00
C ILE A 181 -7.77 23.14 2.61
N HIS A 182 -7.31 24.37 2.40
CA HIS A 182 -8.21 25.47 1.97
C HIS A 182 -8.84 25.17 0.61
N LEU A 183 -8.03 24.75 -0.39
CA LEU A 183 -8.50 24.38 -1.72
C LEU A 183 -9.53 23.24 -1.63
N ILE A 184 -9.17 22.16 -0.94
CA ILE A 184 -9.98 20.95 -0.89
C ILE A 184 -11.28 21.15 -0.11
N CYS A 185 -11.22 21.86 1.05
CA CYS A 185 -12.37 22.00 1.94
C CYS A 185 -13.28 23.16 1.56
N ARG A 186 -12.76 24.24 1.00
CA ARG A 186 -13.55 25.46 0.74
C ARG A 186 -13.80 25.73 -0.73
N GLU A 187 -12.81 25.56 -1.60
CA GLU A 187 -12.94 25.91 -3.01
C GLU A 187 -13.51 24.76 -3.85
N GLN A 188 -13.13 23.51 -3.52
CA GLN A 188 -13.55 22.34 -4.30
C GLN A 188 -14.10 21.20 -3.43
N PRO A 189 -15.32 21.33 -2.86
CA PRO A 189 -15.90 20.31 -1.98
C PRO A 189 -16.13 18.96 -2.67
N MET A 190 -16.21 18.92 -4.00
CA MET A 190 -16.28 17.66 -4.76
C MET A 190 -14.97 16.88 -4.71
N LEU A 191 -13.84 17.57 -4.71
CA LEU A 191 -12.52 16.97 -4.52
C LEU A 191 -12.42 16.30 -3.15
N LEU A 192 -12.91 16.97 -2.10
CA LEU A 192 -12.96 16.39 -0.75
C LEU A 192 -13.80 15.11 -0.71
N ARG A 193 -14.98 15.10 -1.34
CA ARG A 193 -15.85 13.91 -1.36
C ARG A 193 -15.19 12.73 -2.07
N LEU A 194 -14.48 12.99 -3.18
CA LEU A 194 -13.75 11.96 -3.90
C LEU A 194 -12.57 11.43 -3.08
N LEU A 195 -11.83 12.31 -2.41
CA LEU A 195 -10.75 11.95 -1.49
C LEU A 195 -11.24 11.06 -0.34
N LEU A 196 -12.32 11.47 0.32
CA LEU A 196 -12.91 10.69 1.41
C LEU A 196 -13.36 9.32 0.92
N LEU A 197 -13.97 9.24 -0.27
CA LEU A 197 -14.41 7.99 -0.86
C LEU A 197 -13.24 7.04 -1.14
N ILE A 198 -12.13 7.54 -1.69
CA ILE A 198 -10.90 6.77 -1.92
C ILE A 198 -10.32 6.29 -0.58
N SER A 199 -10.25 7.16 0.42
CA SER A 199 -9.67 6.85 1.73
C SER A 199 -10.51 5.83 2.51
N VAL A 200 -11.83 5.96 2.49
CA VAL A 200 -12.74 4.98 3.12
C VAL A 200 -12.64 3.63 2.40
N LEU A 201 -12.52 3.63 1.08
CA LEU A 201 -12.29 2.39 0.34
C LEU A 201 -10.93 1.76 0.72
N ALA A 202 -9.86 2.56 0.79
CA ALA A 202 -8.55 2.09 1.22
C ALA A 202 -8.60 1.50 2.64
N PHE A 203 -9.36 2.10 3.56
CA PHE A 203 -9.59 1.59 4.90
C PHE A 203 -10.16 0.16 4.88
N PHE A 204 -11.24 -0.09 4.12
CA PHE A 204 -11.85 -1.42 4.06
C PHE A 204 -10.98 -2.42 3.30
N VAL A 205 -10.51 -2.05 2.11
CA VAL A 205 -9.77 -2.97 1.23
C VAL A 205 -8.44 -3.36 1.86
N GLN A 206 -7.67 -2.41 2.39
CA GLN A 206 -6.37 -2.69 3.00
C GLN A 206 -6.49 -3.42 4.34
N GLY A 207 -7.53 -3.14 5.12
CA GLY A 207 -7.79 -3.86 6.36
C GLY A 207 -8.08 -5.34 6.09
N ILE A 208 -8.94 -5.65 5.11
CA ILE A 208 -9.22 -7.02 4.69
C ILE A 208 -7.97 -7.67 4.08
N ALA A 209 -7.29 -6.99 3.16
CA ALA A 209 -6.17 -7.57 2.42
C ALA A 209 -4.97 -7.85 3.32
N LEU A 210 -4.54 -6.89 4.14
CA LEU A 210 -3.30 -7.00 4.92
C LEU A 210 -3.46 -7.72 6.26
N VAL A 211 -4.66 -7.74 6.85
CA VAL A 211 -4.93 -8.41 8.13
C VAL A 211 -5.89 -9.58 7.96
N GLY A 212 -7.01 -9.36 7.28
CA GLY A 212 -8.04 -10.38 7.13
C GLY A 212 -7.56 -11.60 6.36
N LEU A 213 -7.00 -11.42 5.16
CA LEU A 213 -6.57 -12.55 4.33
C LEU A 213 -5.50 -13.42 4.98
N PRO A 214 -4.38 -12.88 5.52
CA PRO A 214 -3.38 -13.72 6.20
C PRO A 214 -3.95 -14.42 7.42
N PHE A 215 -4.79 -13.76 8.23
CA PHE A 215 -5.43 -14.36 9.38
C PHE A 215 -6.35 -15.51 8.96
N LEU A 216 -7.19 -15.32 7.94
CA LEU A 216 -8.09 -16.36 7.45
C LEU A 216 -7.33 -17.58 6.93
N VAL A 217 -6.29 -17.35 6.10
CA VAL A 217 -5.53 -18.47 5.50
C VAL A 217 -4.75 -19.24 6.56
N ARG A 218 -4.05 -18.53 7.47
CA ARG A 218 -3.15 -19.15 8.44
C ARG A 218 -3.85 -19.66 9.69
N THR A 219 -4.75 -18.85 10.26
CA THR A 219 -5.35 -19.16 11.57
C THR A 219 -6.70 -19.85 11.42
N VAL A 220 -7.60 -19.35 10.58
CA VAL A 220 -8.95 -19.91 10.47
C VAL A 220 -8.97 -21.17 9.61
N LEU A 221 -8.28 -21.17 8.46
CA LEU A 221 -8.22 -22.33 7.56
C LEU A 221 -7.07 -23.29 7.88
N GLY A 222 -6.09 -22.89 8.70
CA GLY A 222 -4.95 -23.72 9.08
C GLY A 222 -4.03 -24.07 7.91
N LEU A 223 -4.03 -23.26 6.83
CA LEU A 223 -3.24 -23.54 5.63
C LEU A 223 -1.81 -23.00 5.79
N SER A 224 -0.88 -23.49 4.96
CA SER A 224 0.53 -23.12 4.99
C SER A 224 0.77 -21.67 4.54
N ALA A 225 1.92 -21.09 4.91
CA ALA A 225 2.35 -19.79 4.42
C ALA A 225 2.42 -19.73 2.88
N THR A 226 2.73 -20.85 2.23
CA THR A 226 2.76 -20.95 0.76
C THR A 226 1.39 -20.65 0.13
N HIS A 227 0.28 -21.10 0.75
CA HIS A 227 -1.07 -20.77 0.27
C HIS A 227 -1.33 -19.26 0.33
N TYR A 228 -0.87 -18.60 1.40
CA TYR A 228 -0.95 -17.14 1.47
C TYR A 228 -0.09 -16.45 0.40
N GLY A 229 1.12 -16.95 0.16
CA GLY A 229 1.97 -16.42 -0.92
C GLY A 229 1.35 -16.57 -2.31
N ILE A 230 0.68 -17.70 -2.59
CA ILE A 230 -0.08 -17.91 -3.83
C ILE A 230 -1.21 -16.87 -3.94
N LEU A 231 -1.96 -16.65 -2.86
CA LEU A 231 -3.05 -15.67 -2.82
C LEU A 231 -2.53 -14.26 -3.12
N GLU A 232 -1.43 -13.83 -2.49
CA GLU A 232 -0.80 -12.53 -2.74
C GLU A 232 -0.32 -12.37 -4.19
N SER A 233 0.27 -13.44 -4.76
CA SER A 233 0.70 -13.42 -6.16
C SER A 233 -0.48 -13.30 -7.13
N ILE A 234 -1.60 -13.94 -6.81
CA ILE A 234 -2.85 -13.80 -7.58
C ILE A 234 -3.42 -12.38 -7.45
N LEU A 235 -3.35 -11.75 -6.28
CA LEU A 235 -3.74 -10.35 -6.10
C LEU A 235 -2.87 -9.41 -6.93
N ALA A 236 -1.56 -9.62 -6.95
CA ALA A 236 -0.65 -8.84 -7.78
C ALA A 236 -0.97 -9.01 -9.28
N PHE A 237 -1.21 -10.25 -9.73
CA PHE A 237 -1.64 -10.52 -11.10
C PHE A 237 -3.00 -9.89 -11.43
N ALA A 238 -3.96 -9.99 -10.52
CA ALA A 238 -5.29 -9.38 -10.63
C ALA A 238 -5.20 -7.84 -10.74
N SER A 239 -4.24 -7.22 -10.05
CA SER A 239 -3.97 -5.77 -10.17
C SER A 239 -3.49 -5.40 -11.58
N ILE A 240 -2.62 -6.20 -12.19
CA ILE A 240 -2.19 -6.02 -13.59
C ILE A 240 -3.39 -6.14 -14.55
N VAL A 241 -4.18 -7.19 -14.39
CA VAL A 241 -5.41 -7.38 -15.19
C VAL A 241 -6.37 -6.20 -15.01
N GLY A 242 -6.56 -5.73 -13.77
CA GLY A 242 -7.38 -4.57 -13.45
C GLY A 242 -6.90 -3.28 -14.13
N SER A 243 -5.58 -3.06 -14.20
CA SER A 243 -4.98 -1.92 -14.89
C SER A 243 -5.21 -1.97 -16.41
N ILE A 244 -5.05 -3.15 -17.01
CA ILE A 244 -5.34 -3.36 -18.44
C ILE A 244 -6.83 -3.13 -18.71
N LEU A 245 -7.71 -3.70 -17.90
CA LEU A 245 -9.17 -3.48 -18.01
C LEU A 245 -9.54 -2.02 -17.85
N ALA A 246 -8.92 -1.28 -16.93
CA ALA A 246 -9.15 0.16 -16.79
C ALA A 246 -8.82 0.90 -18.09
N GLY A 247 -7.69 0.57 -18.74
CA GLY A 247 -7.33 1.11 -20.05
C GLY A 247 -8.36 0.80 -21.14
N LEU A 248 -8.81 -0.45 -21.24
CA LEU A 248 -9.82 -0.88 -22.22
C LEU A 248 -11.21 -0.25 -21.96
N LEU A 249 -11.53 0.04 -20.70
CA LEU A 249 -12.79 0.63 -20.29
C LEU A 249 -12.81 2.16 -20.37
N THR A 250 -11.68 2.82 -20.67
CA THR A 250 -11.56 4.29 -20.67
C THR A 250 -12.63 4.97 -21.51
N ASN A 251 -12.99 4.40 -22.67
CA ASN A 251 -14.02 4.95 -23.56
C ASN A 251 -15.43 4.42 -23.26
N ARG A 252 -15.59 3.43 -22.38
CA ARG A 252 -16.89 2.78 -22.09
C ARG A 252 -17.41 3.06 -20.69
N LEU A 253 -16.54 3.29 -19.74
CA LEU A 253 -16.88 3.56 -18.35
C LEU A 253 -16.96 5.08 -18.14
N SER A 254 -18.14 5.63 -18.24
CA SER A 254 -18.40 7.06 -17.95
C SER A 254 -18.22 7.35 -16.45
N THR A 255 -17.88 8.61 -16.13
CA THR A 255 -17.76 9.07 -14.72
C THR A 255 -19.01 8.71 -13.90
N GLU A 256 -20.19 8.77 -14.50
CA GLU A 256 -21.45 8.41 -13.84
C GLU A 256 -21.53 6.97 -13.40
N ARG A 257 -20.83 6.05 -14.08
CA ARG A 257 -20.84 4.60 -13.80
C ARG A 257 -19.72 4.13 -12.86
N LEU A 258 -18.89 5.03 -12.37
CA LEU A 258 -17.78 4.66 -11.45
C LEU A 258 -18.25 4.12 -10.10
N PHE A 259 -19.53 4.23 -9.77
CA PHE A 259 -20.10 3.55 -8.61
C PHE A 259 -20.22 2.02 -8.80
N LEU A 260 -20.24 1.51 -10.05
CA LEU A 260 -20.38 0.07 -10.33
C LEU A 260 -19.21 -0.77 -9.80
N PRO A 261 -17.92 -0.42 -10.02
CA PRO A 261 -16.82 -1.11 -9.36
C PRO A 261 -16.94 -1.14 -7.82
N LEU A 262 -17.43 -0.06 -7.19
CA LEU A 262 -17.65 -0.03 -5.74
C LEU A 262 -18.77 -0.98 -5.30
N LEU A 263 -19.86 -1.07 -6.05
CA LEU A 263 -20.90 -2.06 -5.78
C LEU A 263 -20.38 -3.48 -5.95
N LEU A 264 -19.55 -3.72 -6.96
CA LEU A 264 -18.93 -5.03 -7.17
C LEU A 264 -18.02 -5.41 -5.99
N LEU A 265 -17.20 -4.45 -5.49
CA LEU A 265 -16.37 -4.66 -4.31
C LEU A 265 -17.18 -5.11 -3.08
N GLY A 266 -18.30 -4.45 -2.81
CA GLY A 266 -19.19 -4.84 -1.72
C GLY A 266 -19.87 -6.19 -1.97
N ALA A 267 -20.38 -6.42 -3.18
CA ALA A 267 -21.12 -7.63 -3.53
C ALA A 267 -20.26 -8.91 -3.46
N VAL A 268 -18.98 -8.81 -3.85
CA VAL A 268 -18.04 -9.95 -3.85
C VAL A 268 -17.71 -10.46 -2.44
N LEU A 269 -17.89 -9.65 -1.40
CA LEU A 269 -17.68 -10.08 -0.01
C LEU A 269 -18.78 -11.03 0.49
N PHE A 270 -19.99 -11.01 -0.09
CA PHE A 270 -21.07 -11.92 0.32
C PHE A 270 -20.78 -13.39 0.02
N PRO A 271 -20.32 -13.80 -1.18
CA PRO A 271 -19.88 -15.17 -1.43
C PRO A 271 -18.82 -15.66 -0.43
N VAL A 272 -17.89 -14.79 0.00
CA VAL A 272 -16.93 -15.15 1.05
C VAL A 272 -17.64 -15.42 2.37
N GLY A 273 -18.54 -14.54 2.80
CA GLY A 273 -19.34 -14.74 4.00
C GLY A 273 -20.13 -16.06 3.95
N PHE A 274 -20.80 -16.36 2.84
CA PHE A 274 -21.53 -17.63 2.64
C PHE A 274 -20.61 -18.84 2.68
N ALA A 275 -19.38 -18.77 2.13
CA ALA A 275 -18.44 -19.89 2.16
C ALA A 275 -18.05 -20.30 3.60
N PHE A 276 -18.08 -19.36 4.55
CA PHE A 276 -17.82 -19.64 5.96
C PHE A 276 -19.07 -20.14 6.73
N LEU A 277 -20.28 -19.95 6.21
CA LEU A 277 -21.50 -20.52 6.75
C LEU A 277 -21.77 -21.94 6.25
N LEU A 278 -21.39 -22.23 5.01
CA LEU A 278 -21.61 -23.53 4.40
C LEU A 278 -20.61 -24.57 4.94
N PRO A 279 -20.96 -25.85 4.96
CA PRO A 279 -20.08 -26.93 5.41
C PRO A 279 -19.03 -27.28 4.36
N LEU A 280 -18.31 -26.26 3.89
CA LEU A 280 -17.20 -26.41 2.95
C LEU A 280 -15.91 -26.77 3.71
N GLY A 281 -15.13 -27.69 3.16
CA GLY A 281 -13.78 -27.96 3.66
C GLY A 281 -12.83 -26.75 3.46
N ALA A 282 -11.66 -26.77 4.12
CA ALA A 282 -10.68 -25.70 4.06
C ALA A 282 -10.30 -25.32 2.61
N SER A 283 -10.08 -26.32 1.74
CA SER A 283 -9.76 -26.10 0.32
C SER A 283 -10.88 -25.40 -0.45
N GLY A 284 -12.15 -25.76 -0.18
CA GLY A 284 -13.30 -25.12 -0.82
C GLY A 284 -13.45 -23.65 -0.38
N ARG A 285 -13.33 -23.37 0.92
CA ARG A 285 -13.33 -21.99 1.46
C ARG A 285 -12.17 -21.17 0.90
N TYR A 286 -10.99 -21.76 0.81
CA TYR A 286 -9.82 -21.11 0.22
C TYR A 286 -10.04 -20.78 -1.26
N GLY A 287 -10.62 -21.68 -2.06
CA GLY A 287 -10.95 -21.44 -3.46
C GLY A 287 -11.92 -20.26 -3.64
N VAL A 288 -12.97 -20.17 -2.82
CA VAL A 288 -13.91 -19.03 -2.84
C VAL A 288 -13.19 -17.74 -2.43
N LEU A 289 -12.38 -17.79 -1.36
CA LEU A 289 -11.61 -16.63 -0.89
C LEU A 289 -10.67 -16.10 -1.97
N LEU A 290 -9.98 -17.00 -2.66
CA LEU A 290 -9.03 -16.67 -3.74
C LEU A 290 -9.74 -16.03 -4.95
N ALA A 291 -10.83 -16.63 -5.42
CA ALA A 291 -11.60 -16.09 -6.54
C ALA A 291 -12.23 -14.71 -6.19
N ALA A 292 -12.84 -14.60 -5.02
CA ALA A 292 -13.43 -13.36 -4.55
C ALA A 292 -12.37 -12.25 -4.38
N SER A 293 -11.22 -12.57 -3.80
CA SER A 293 -10.12 -11.60 -3.62
C SER A 293 -9.54 -11.12 -4.96
N ALA A 294 -9.41 -12.00 -5.95
CA ALA A 294 -8.98 -11.62 -7.30
C ALA A 294 -9.97 -10.64 -7.96
N ILE A 295 -11.28 -10.93 -7.89
CA ILE A 295 -12.32 -10.03 -8.43
C ILE A 295 -12.33 -8.69 -7.68
N LEU A 296 -12.19 -8.72 -6.36
CA LEU A 296 -12.12 -7.54 -5.51
C LEU A 296 -10.91 -6.67 -5.91
N GLN A 297 -9.74 -7.28 -6.10
CA GLN A 297 -8.53 -6.57 -6.51
C GLN A 297 -8.67 -5.95 -7.90
N ILE A 298 -9.23 -6.66 -8.87
CA ILE A 298 -9.50 -6.11 -10.22
C ILE A 298 -10.42 -4.88 -10.12
N ALA A 299 -11.54 -5.00 -9.40
CA ALA A 299 -12.49 -3.91 -9.24
C ALA A 299 -11.89 -2.70 -8.51
N ALA A 300 -11.09 -2.94 -7.45
CA ALA A 300 -10.39 -1.90 -6.71
C ALA A 300 -9.36 -1.17 -7.59
N THR A 301 -8.62 -1.90 -8.42
CA THR A 301 -7.64 -1.30 -9.33
C THR A 301 -8.33 -0.47 -10.42
N VAL A 302 -9.38 -1.00 -11.05
CA VAL A 302 -10.19 -0.23 -12.03
C VAL A 302 -10.70 1.05 -11.39
N PHE A 303 -11.33 0.96 -10.22
CA PHE A 303 -11.80 2.14 -9.50
C PHE A 303 -10.69 3.14 -9.20
N SER A 304 -9.56 2.67 -8.69
CA SER A 304 -8.41 3.50 -8.31
C SER A 304 -7.85 4.29 -9.50
N VAL A 305 -7.67 3.64 -10.66
CA VAL A 305 -7.16 4.28 -11.89
C VAL A 305 -8.09 5.40 -12.34
N PHE A 306 -9.40 5.15 -12.40
CA PHE A 306 -10.38 6.18 -12.80
C PHE A 306 -10.51 7.29 -11.75
N ALA A 307 -10.55 6.96 -10.46
CA ALA A 307 -10.64 7.93 -9.38
C ALA A 307 -9.43 8.86 -9.35
N LEU A 308 -8.21 8.30 -9.55
CA LEU A 308 -6.98 9.07 -9.65
C LEU A 308 -6.99 10.01 -10.87
N SER A 309 -7.44 9.50 -12.03
CA SER A 309 -7.57 10.32 -13.25
C SER A 309 -8.56 11.47 -13.08
N LEU A 310 -9.69 11.23 -12.37
CA LEU A 310 -10.64 12.28 -12.03
C LEU A 310 -10.04 13.33 -11.11
N LEU A 311 -9.32 12.91 -10.06
CA LEU A 311 -8.61 13.80 -9.16
C LEU A 311 -7.61 14.69 -9.91
N GLN A 312 -6.81 14.10 -10.80
CA GLN A 312 -5.84 14.82 -11.63
C GLN A 312 -6.52 15.83 -12.55
N GLY A 313 -7.66 15.48 -13.15
CA GLY A 313 -8.41 16.37 -14.02
C GLY A 313 -9.15 17.51 -13.30
N MET A 314 -9.39 17.39 -11.99
CA MET A 314 -10.06 18.42 -11.17
C MET A 314 -9.07 19.35 -10.47
N ALA A 315 -7.86 18.89 -10.21
CA ALA A 315 -6.85 19.69 -9.53
C ALA A 315 -6.28 20.77 -10.46
N PRO A 316 -6.16 22.04 -9.98
CA PRO A 316 -5.47 23.08 -10.73
C PRO A 316 -4.04 22.65 -11.04
N THR A 317 -3.55 22.89 -12.27
CA THR A 317 -2.21 22.46 -12.70
C THR A 317 -1.09 22.98 -11.79
N ALA A 318 -1.22 24.20 -11.26
CA ALA A 318 -0.26 24.78 -10.32
C ALA A 318 -0.20 24.08 -8.94
N MET A 319 -1.24 23.33 -8.57
CA MET A 319 -1.35 22.64 -7.28
C MET A 319 -1.46 21.12 -7.42
N LEU A 320 -1.38 20.58 -8.63
CA LEU A 320 -1.59 19.16 -8.91
C LEU A 320 -0.70 18.26 -8.02
N GLY A 321 0.59 18.53 -7.97
CA GLY A 321 1.54 17.76 -7.14
C GLY A 321 1.17 17.76 -5.66
N LYS A 322 0.77 18.93 -5.13
CA LYS A 322 0.35 19.08 -3.72
C LYS A 322 -0.93 18.30 -3.42
N VAL A 323 -1.94 18.39 -4.29
CA VAL A 323 -3.20 17.65 -4.16
C VAL A 323 -2.95 16.14 -4.22
N MET A 324 -2.09 15.69 -5.13
CA MET A 324 -1.72 14.28 -5.25
C MET A 324 -0.98 13.78 -4.01
N ALA A 325 0.00 14.52 -3.51
CA ALA A 325 0.70 14.19 -2.27
C ALA A 325 -0.26 14.11 -1.07
N PHE A 326 -1.20 15.06 -0.97
CA PHE A 326 -2.23 15.05 0.07
C PHE A 326 -3.15 13.82 -0.04
N THR A 327 -3.55 13.45 -1.27
CA THR A 327 -4.36 12.25 -1.53
C THR A 327 -3.67 10.98 -1.06
N VAL A 328 -2.41 10.82 -1.42
CA VAL A 328 -1.60 9.66 -0.99
C VAL A 328 -1.46 9.63 0.52
N SER A 329 -1.11 10.75 1.14
CA SER A 329 -0.96 10.84 2.60
C SER A 329 -2.27 10.51 3.34
N PHE A 330 -3.40 11.01 2.85
CA PHE A 330 -4.70 10.76 3.46
C PHE A 330 -5.12 9.29 3.34
N SER A 331 -4.85 8.68 2.19
CA SER A 331 -5.07 7.24 1.98
C SER A 331 -4.16 6.37 2.85
N LEU A 332 -2.88 6.76 2.99
CA LEU A 332 -1.93 6.08 3.88
C LEU A 332 -2.36 6.15 5.36
N CYS A 333 -2.94 7.26 5.81
CA CYS A 333 -3.46 7.37 7.17
C CYS A 333 -4.71 6.49 7.41
N ALA A 334 -5.52 6.23 6.38
CA ALA A 334 -6.70 5.39 6.50
C ALA A 334 -6.38 3.89 6.64
N GLN A 335 -5.26 3.43 6.07
CA GLN A 335 -4.88 2.01 6.06
C GLN A 335 -4.65 1.43 7.47
N PRO A 336 -3.83 2.04 8.36
CA PRO A 336 -3.62 1.51 9.72
C PRO A 336 -4.92 1.42 10.52
N LEU A 337 -5.82 2.38 10.32
CA LEU A 337 -7.13 2.37 11.00
C LEU A 337 -7.96 1.17 10.56
N GLY A 338 -7.97 0.86 9.26
CA GLY A 338 -8.60 -0.35 8.73
C GLY A 338 -7.96 -1.62 9.29
N GLN A 339 -6.63 -1.68 9.32
CA GLN A 339 -5.89 -2.83 9.86
C GLN A 339 -6.23 -3.08 11.33
N ILE A 340 -6.24 -2.04 12.17
CA ILE A 340 -6.59 -2.14 13.60
C ILE A 340 -8.03 -2.59 13.77
N LEU A 341 -8.97 -2.02 13.00
CA LEU A 341 -10.38 -2.43 13.07
C LEU A 341 -10.55 -3.91 12.74
N TYR A 342 -10.00 -4.37 11.59
CA TYR A 342 -10.14 -5.77 11.18
C TYR A 342 -9.40 -6.72 12.12
N GLY A 343 -8.23 -6.32 12.64
CA GLY A 343 -7.52 -7.06 13.68
C GLY A 343 -8.40 -7.28 14.91
N ALA A 344 -8.99 -6.21 15.41
CA ALA A 344 -9.89 -6.27 16.57
C ALA A 344 -11.16 -7.10 16.27
N LEU A 345 -11.76 -6.95 15.09
CA LEU A 345 -12.95 -7.70 14.69
C LEU A 345 -12.68 -9.21 14.63
N PHE A 346 -11.58 -9.64 14.03
CA PHE A 346 -11.25 -11.06 13.92
C PHE A 346 -10.86 -11.67 15.27
N ASP A 347 -10.22 -10.95 16.15
CA ASP A 347 -9.87 -11.44 17.49
C ASP A 347 -11.10 -11.50 18.42
N THR A 348 -11.98 -10.48 18.34
CA THR A 348 -13.18 -10.43 19.19
C THR A 348 -14.25 -11.42 18.74
N PHE A 349 -14.35 -11.66 17.42
CA PHE A 349 -15.38 -12.49 16.81
C PHE A 349 -14.81 -13.63 15.95
N PRO A 350 -13.95 -14.52 16.49
CA PRO A 350 -13.21 -15.52 15.72
C PRO A 350 -14.12 -16.51 14.98
N PHE A 351 -15.31 -16.79 15.52
CA PHE A 351 -16.30 -17.71 14.92
C PHE A 351 -17.31 -17.02 14.02
N GLN A 352 -17.33 -15.71 13.96
CA GLN A 352 -18.31 -14.91 13.19
C GLN A 352 -17.69 -14.31 11.92
N THR A 353 -16.73 -14.99 11.31
CA THR A 353 -16.07 -14.56 10.06
C THR A 353 -17.09 -14.15 8.99
N ALA A 354 -18.18 -14.92 8.84
CA ALA A 354 -19.26 -14.60 7.89
C ALA A 354 -19.89 -13.23 8.18
N GLY A 355 -20.17 -12.93 9.46
CA GLY A 355 -20.76 -11.65 9.89
C GLY A 355 -19.84 -10.46 9.57
N ILE A 356 -18.52 -10.62 9.72
CA ILE A 356 -17.54 -9.58 9.39
C ILE A 356 -17.58 -9.27 7.88
N PHE A 357 -17.63 -10.31 7.03
CA PHE A 357 -17.72 -10.12 5.58
C PHE A 357 -19.05 -9.55 5.13
N PHE A 358 -20.17 -9.97 5.71
CA PHE A 358 -21.49 -9.40 5.40
C PHE A 358 -21.57 -7.93 5.84
N GLY A 359 -21.09 -7.59 7.05
CA GLY A 359 -21.04 -6.23 7.53
C GLY A 359 -20.16 -5.32 6.66
N SER A 360 -18.96 -5.79 6.32
CA SER A 360 -18.04 -5.05 5.41
C SER A 360 -18.64 -4.89 4.02
N GLY A 361 -19.24 -5.96 3.46
CA GLY A 361 -19.91 -5.93 2.17
C GLY A 361 -21.05 -4.92 2.14
N LEU A 362 -21.90 -4.92 3.18
CA LEU A 362 -23.00 -3.97 3.31
C LEU A 362 -22.49 -2.52 3.41
N CYS A 363 -21.48 -2.26 4.22
CA CYS A 363 -20.88 -0.92 4.34
C CYS A 363 -20.35 -0.43 2.99
N ILE A 364 -19.63 -1.28 2.24
CA ILE A 364 -19.09 -0.92 0.93
C ILE A 364 -20.22 -0.75 -0.11
N LEU A 365 -21.29 -1.55 -0.06
CA LEU A 365 -22.46 -1.35 -0.92
C LEU A 365 -23.17 -0.03 -0.64
N LEU A 366 -23.34 0.33 0.65
CA LEU A 366 -23.92 1.64 1.02
C LEU A 366 -23.03 2.79 0.56
N LEU A 367 -21.70 2.66 0.68
CA LEU A 367 -20.74 3.60 0.15
C LEU A 367 -20.84 3.72 -1.38
N GLY A 368 -20.97 2.60 -2.09
CA GLY A 368 -21.20 2.54 -3.54
C GLY A 368 -22.49 3.24 -3.94
N GLY A 369 -23.58 3.02 -3.20
CA GLY A 369 -24.87 3.70 -3.40
C GLY A 369 -24.76 5.22 -3.18
N TYR A 370 -24.11 5.65 -2.11
CA TYR A 370 -23.82 7.07 -1.85
C TYR A 370 -22.97 7.69 -2.96
N SER A 371 -21.95 6.99 -3.42
CA SER A 371 -21.00 7.44 -4.44
C SER A 371 -21.68 7.72 -5.78
N LYS A 372 -22.79 7.04 -6.11
CA LYS A 372 -23.59 7.32 -7.31
C LYS A 372 -24.01 8.77 -7.39
N GLY A 373 -24.48 9.35 -6.28
CA GLY A 373 -24.85 10.76 -6.19
C GLY A 373 -23.66 11.69 -6.44
N VAL A 374 -22.50 11.35 -5.88
CA VAL A 374 -21.25 12.11 -6.05
C VAL A 374 -20.82 12.10 -7.52
N PHE A 375 -20.76 10.93 -8.15
CA PHE A 375 -20.33 10.79 -9.54
C PHE A 375 -21.29 11.43 -10.55
N LEU A 376 -22.61 11.40 -10.29
CA LEU A 376 -23.59 12.13 -11.10
C LEU A 376 -23.39 13.65 -11.01
N GLN A 377 -23.09 14.19 -9.83
CA GLN A 377 -22.81 15.62 -9.68
C GLN A 377 -21.50 16.02 -10.38
N LEU A 378 -20.45 15.17 -10.29
CA LEU A 378 -19.18 15.37 -11.00
C LEU A 378 -19.34 15.37 -12.51
N SER A 379 -20.12 14.45 -13.07
CA SER A 379 -20.40 14.40 -14.50
C SER A 379 -21.12 15.67 -14.97
N LYS A 380 -22.13 16.12 -14.24
CA LYS A 380 -22.87 17.36 -14.55
C LYS A 380 -21.98 18.62 -14.48
N ALA A 381 -21.08 18.68 -13.50
CA ALA A 381 -20.14 19.79 -13.36
C ALA A 381 -19.14 19.84 -14.52
N ARG A 382 -18.63 18.67 -14.94
CA ARG A 382 -17.69 18.55 -16.08
C ARG A 382 -18.34 18.92 -17.42
N ASN A 383 -19.62 18.58 -17.62
CA ASN A 383 -20.34 18.91 -18.85
C ASN A 383 -20.74 20.41 -18.95
N LYS A 384 -20.66 21.16 -17.84
CA LYS A 384 -20.89 22.61 -17.82
C LYS A 384 -19.66 23.46 -18.13
N ASN A 385 -18.46 22.88 -17.92
CA ASN A 385 -17.16 23.51 -18.22
C ASN A 385 -16.36 22.55 -19.12
N PRO A 386 -16.65 22.49 -20.45
CA PRO A 386 -15.96 21.62 -21.39
C PRO A 386 -14.47 21.94 -21.56
#